data_8575b6b23d5be12ea7731df7641c2855
#
_entry.id   8575b6b23d5be12ea7731df7641c2855
#
_cell.length_a   1.000
_cell.length_b   1.000
_cell.length_c   1.000
_cell.angle_alpha   90.00
_cell.angle_beta   90.00
_cell.angle_gamma   90.00
#
_symmetry.space_group_name_H-M   'P 1'
#
loop_
_entity.id
_entity.type
_entity.pdbx_description
1 polymer ?
#
loop_
_entity_poly.entity_id
_entity_poly.type
_entity_poly.pdbx_seq_one_letter_code
_entity_poly.pdbx_strand_id
1 'polypeptide(L)'
;MKKLFISLLAMFTITAAQAQRKTDTFLTQSGKTVTITCIKHASLEINFDGTEIQVDPVTDAVKPMTNYYDFPKANIILITHQHKDHFDREAIAALRSSMTIIYEPQSVYNLWTNGLAINNGDSVNVTDDIQLKAVPAYNTTAGREQFHPKGRDNGYILTLDGLRIYIAGDTEDIPEMAELGPIDVAFLPCNQPYTMTPEQLVKAAKTIRPKVLFPYHYSDTPIGKVSLLLGGSGIDVRIRDYK
;
A
#
# COMPACT_ATOMS: atom_id res chain seq x y z
N MET A 1 18.66 55.50 39.47
CA MET A 1 18.72 54.89 38.13
C MET A 1 18.75 53.37 38.31
N LYS A 2 17.57 52.72 38.14
CA LYS A 2 17.47 51.24 38.25
C LYS A 2 17.59 50.68 36.85
N LYS A 3 18.62 49.84 36.59
CA LYS A 3 18.81 49.14 35.30
C LYS A 3 17.91 47.90 35.32
N LEU A 4 16.93 47.85 34.41
CA LEU A 4 16.08 46.73 34.14
C LEU A 4 16.83 45.72 33.25
N PHE A 5 17.19 44.56 33.77
CA PHE A 5 17.72 43.44 32.96
C PHE A 5 16.54 42.67 32.39
N ILE A 6 16.32 42.79 31.09
CA ILE A 6 15.38 41.94 30.34
C ILE A 6 16.16 40.67 29.94
N SER A 7 15.84 39.59 30.63
CA SER A 7 16.33 38.25 30.26
C SER A 7 15.51 37.73 29.07
N LEU A 8 16.12 37.67 27.91
CA LEU A 8 15.53 37.07 26.69
C LEU A 8 15.66 35.55 26.79
N LEU A 9 14.59 34.88 27.17
CA LEU A 9 14.50 33.40 27.19
C LEU A 9 14.28 32.92 25.76
N ALA A 10 15.36 32.50 25.09
CA ALA A 10 15.26 31.86 23.78
C ALA A 10 14.61 30.46 23.95
N MET A 11 13.35 30.33 23.60
CA MET A 11 12.70 29.01 23.43
C MET A 11 13.29 28.34 22.18
N PHE A 12 14.19 27.39 22.40
CA PHE A 12 14.57 26.42 21.38
C PHE A 12 13.40 25.46 21.21
N THR A 13 12.60 25.66 20.18
CA THR A 13 11.67 24.63 19.68
C THR A 13 12.51 23.55 19.02
N ILE A 14 12.72 22.43 19.70
CA ILE A 14 13.23 21.21 19.10
C ILE A 14 12.11 20.68 18.21
N THR A 15 12.08 21.06 16.94
CA THR A 15 11.31 20.34 15.92
C THR A 15 12.02 19.01 15.74
N ALA A 16 11.44 17.93 16.25
CA ALA A 16 11.83 16.59 15.86
C ALA A 16 11.67 16.53 14.33
N ALA A 17 12.77 16.47 13.60
CA ALA A 17 12.77 16.22 12.17
C ALA A 17 12.24 14.80 11.99
N GLN A 18 10.92 14.67 11.80
CA GLN A 18 10.34 13.45 11.33
C GLN A 18 10.92 13.23 9.93
N ALA A 19 11.67 12.16 9.73
CA ALA A 19 12.25 11.85 8.43
C ALA A 19 11.09 11.88 7.41
N GLN A 20 11.13 12.86 6.50
CA GLN A 20 10.07 13.05 5.53
C GLN A 20 10.05 11.82 4.63
N ARG A 21 8.99 11.02 4.74
CA ARG A 21 8.79 9.85 3.87
C ARG A 21 8.76 10.30 2.42
N LYS A 22 9.38 9.52 1.55
CA LYS A 22 9.42 9.84 0.13
C LYS A 22 8.04 9.64 -0.48
N THR A 23 7.50 10.70 -1.06
CA THR A 23 6.24 10.72 -1.78
C THR A 23 6.50 10.74 -3.28
N ASP A 24 5.78 9.92 -4.03
CA ASP A 24 5.78 9.88 -5.48
C ASP A 24 4.50 10.53 -6.00
N THR A 25 4.63 11.33 -7.06
CA THR A 25 3.51 12.06 -7.66
C THR A 25 3.23 11.55 -9.07
N PHE A 26 1.95 11.35 -9.36
CA PHE A 26 1.44 10.92 -10.65
C PHE A 26 0.33 11.88 -11.11
N LEU A 27 0.10 11.95 -12.41
CA LEU A 27 -1.01 12.69 -13.00
C LEU A 27 -2.02 11.69 -13.58
N THR A 28 -3.29 11.96 -13.35
CA THR A 28 -4.42 11.22 -13.94
C THR A 28 -4.65 11.63 -15.39
N GLN A 29 -5.63 11.02 -16.05
CA GLN A 29 -5.98 11.36 -17.44
C GLN A 29 -6.48 12.81 -17.59
N SER A 30 -7.22 13.34 -16.62
CA SER A 30 -7.67 14.73 -16.62
C SER A 30 -6.64 15.74 -16.06
N GLY A 31 -5.46 15.26 -15.63
CA GLY A 31 -4.38 16.09 -15.07
C GLY A 31 -4.51 16.34 -13.56
N LYS A 32 -5.39 15.63 -12.85
CA LYS A 32 -5.45 15.67 -11.37
C LYS A 32 -4.23 14.99 -10.78
N THR A 33 -3.85 15.41 -9.58
CA THR A 33 -2.68 14.89 -8.88
C THR A 33 -3.04 13.69 -8.00
N VAL A 34 -2.23 12.63 -8.09
CA VAL A 34 -2.20 11.52 -7.15
C VAL A 34 -0.84 11.50 -6.49
N THR A 35 -0.80 11.54 -5.17
CA THR A 35 0.44 11.33 -4.40
C THR A 35 0.39 9.99 -3.69
N ILE A 36 1.51 9.28 -3.70
CA ILE A 36 1.66 7.97 -3.04
C ILE A 36 2.86 8.03 -2.12
N THR A 37 2.63 7.76 -0.85
CA THR A 37 3.65 7.67 0.19
C THR A 37 3.76 6.23 0.65
N CYS A 38 4.94 5.63 0.50
CA CYS A 38 5.25 4.34 1.08
C CYS A 38 5.54 4.52 2.57
N ILE A 39 4.68 3.97 3.44
CA ILE A 39 4.79 4.17 4.89
C ILE A 39 5.78 3.18 5.49
N LYS A 40 5.49 1.90 5.36
CA LYS A 40 6.34 0.79 5.77
C LYS A 40 5.74 -0.52 5.26
N HIS A 41 6.56 -1.56 5.12
CA HIS A 41 6.14 -2.92 4.79
C HIS A 41 5.18 -2.97 3.59
N ALA A 42 3.87 -3.09 3.82
CA ALA A 42 2.82 -3.02 2.81
C ALA A 42 1.89 -1.81 2.99
N SER A 43 2.13 -0.96 4.01
CA SER A 43 1.29 0.18 4.30
C SER A 43 1.55 1.34 3.34
N LEU A 44 0.49 1.82 2.69
CA LEU A 44 0.55 2.93 1.74
C LEU A 44 -0.46 4.01 2.12
N GLU A 45 -0.07 5.27 1.90
CA GLU A 45 -0.94 6.44 1.90
C GLU A 45 -1.05 6.96 0.47
N ILE A 46 -2.27 7.11 -0.02
CA ILE A 46 -2.55 7.60 -1.37
C ILE A 46 -3.52 8.77 -1.23
N ASN A 47 -3.13 9.95 -1.72
CA ASN A 47 -4.03 11.09 -1.78
C ASN A 47 -4.37 11.39 -3.25
N PHE A 48 -5.65 11.44 -3.55
CA PHE A 48 -6.19 11.78 -4.85
C PHE A 48 -7.16 12.95 -4.70
N ASP A 49 -6.75 14.12 -5.16
CA ASP A 49 -7.58 15.33 -5.20
C ASP A 49 -8.28 15.62 -3.84
N GLY A 50 -7.54 15.43 -2.73
CA GLY A 50 -8.04 15.60 -1.37
C GLY A 50 -8.74 14.37 -0.78
N THR A 51 -8.96 13.30 -1.55
CA THR A 51 -9.44 12.01 -1.03
C THR A 51 -8.28 11.20 -0.48
N GLU A 52 -8.32 10.93 0.82
CA GLU A 52 -7.30 10.19 1.54
C GLU A 52 -7.62 8.69 1.56
N ILE A 53 -6.71 7.88 1.03
CA ILE A 53 -6.85 6.42 0.92
C ILE A 53 -5.67 5.78 1.65
N GLN A 54 -5.95 4.88 2.58
CA GLN A 54 -4.94 4.13 3.32
C GLN A 54 -5.03 2.64 2.96
N VAL A 55 -3.89 2.00 2.80
CA VAL A 55 -3.81 0.56 2.49
C VAL A 55 -3.02 -0.14 3.58
N ASP A 56 -3.57 -1.23 4.10
CA ASP A 56 -2.96 -2.10 5.11
C ASP A 56 -2.24 -1.32 6.24
N PRO A 57 -2.93 -0.40 6.93
CA PRO A 57 -2.29 0.40 7.96
C PRO A 57 -2.00 -0.45 9.20
N VAL A 58 -0.74 -0.42 9.69
CA VAL A 58 -0.32 -1.15 10.90
C VAL A 58 0.57 -0.29 11.80
N THR A 59 0.38 -0.39 13.13
CA THR A 59 1.11 0.40 14.15
C THR A 59 2.48 -0.20 14.45
N ASP A 60 2.54 -1.34 15.13
CA ASP A 60 3.76 -1.92 15.69
C ASP A 60 4.07 -3.36 15.22
N ALA A 61 3.14 -4.01 14.55
CA ALA A 61 3.33 -5.37 14.03
C ALA A 61 4.57 -5.48 13.13
N VAL A 62 4.94 -4.37 12.47
CA VAL A 62 6.16 -4.23 11.68
C VAL A 62 6.89 -2.96 12.10
N LYS A 63 8.22 -3.01 12.22
CA LYS A 63 9.04 -1.83 12.53
C LYS A 63 9.27 -0.95 11.29
N PRO A 64 9.46 0.36 11.49
CA PRO A 64 9.32 1.11 12.73
C PRO A 64 7.87 1.25 13.18
N MET A 65 7.64 1.47 14.48
CA MET A 65 6.31 1.81 14.98
C MET A 65 5.80 3.09 14.31
N THR A 66 4.55 3.09 13.87
CA THR A 66 3.91 4.21 13.18
C THR A 66 2.74 4.72 14.03
N ASN A 67 2.74 6.02 14.33
CA ASN A 67 1.63 6.68 14.99
C ASN A 67 0.65 7.23 13.93
N TYR A 68 -0.46 6.54 13.71
CA TYR A 68 -1.47 6.95 12.72
C TYR A 68 -2.35 8.12 13.17
N TYR A 69 -2.25 8.58 14.43
CA TYR A 69 -2.89 9.84 14.84
C TYR A 69 -2.23 11.08 14.22
N ASP A 70 -1.01 10.96 13.69
CA ASP A 70 -0.30 12.03 12.99
C ASP A 70 -0.67 12.12 11.50
N PHE A 71 -1.53 11.21 11.01
CA PHE A 71 -2.00 11.18 9.62
C PHE A 71 -3.38 11.83 9.48
N PRO A 72 -3.74 12.32 8.29
CA PRO A 72 -5.09 12.75 8.01
C PRO A 72 -6.09 11.60 8.18
N LYS A 73 -7.35 11.94 8.49
CA LYS A 73 -8.41 10.93 8.53
C LYS A 73 -8.66 10.39 7.13
N ALA A 74 -8.72 9.07 7.02
CA ALA A 74 -8.95 8.40 5.75
C ALA A 74 -10.41 8.52 5.30
N ASN A 75 -10.62 8.77 4.00
CA ASN A 75 -11.91 8.60 3.34
C ASN A 75 -12.15 7.12 3.01
N ILE A 76 -11.08 6.42 2.61
CA ILE A 76 -11.13 5.02 2.23
C ILE A 76 -9.98 4.27 2.93
N ILE A 77 -10.27 3.09 3.46
CA ILE A 77 -9.25 2.15 3.95
C ILE A 77 -9.41 0.85 3.18
N LEU A 78 -8.32 0.34 2.61
CA LEU A 78 -8.26 -0.94 1.91
C LEU A 78 -7.46 -1.93 2.76
N ILE A 79 -8.04 -3.08 3.05
CA ILE A 79 -7.36 -4.19 3.74
C ILE A 79 -7.24 -5.36 2.77
N THR A 80 -6.02 -5.84 2.53
CA THR A 80 -5.78 -6.94 1.60
C THR A 80 -6.09 -8.30 2.22
N HIS A 81 -5.74 -8.49 3.49
CA HIS A 81 -5.98 -9.76 4.19
C HIS A 81 -5.81 -9.65 5.72
N GLN A 82 -6.01 -10.75 6.42
CA GLN A 82 -6.18 -10.81 7.87
C GLN A 82 -4.89 -10.89 8.71
N HIS A 83 -3.70 -10.99 8.10
CA HIS A 83 -2.46 -11.10 8.86
C HIS A 83 -2.15 -9.79 9.60
N LYS A 84 -1.46 -9.90 10.74
CA LYS A 84 -1.23 -8.78 11.67
C LYS A 84 -0.37 -7.66 11.09
N ASP A 85 0.44 -7.96 10.09
CA ASP A 85 1.29 -7.02 9.36
C ASP A 85 0.55 -6.30 8.22
N HIS A 86 -0.78 -6.55 8.04
CA HIS A 86 -1.67 -5.90 7.09
C HIS A 86 -2.98 -5.41 7.73
N PHE A 87 -3.44 -6.06 8.80
CA PHE A 87 -4.69 -5.74 9.48
C PHE A 87 -4.46 -5.39 10.95
N ASP A 88 -4.59 -4.10 11.28
CA ASP A 88 -4.42 -3.57 12.63
C ASP A 88 -5.60 -2.64 13.00
N ARG A 89 -6.40 -3.09 13.96
CA ARG A 89 -7.58 -2.36 14.43
C ARG A 89 -7.23 -1.03 15.09
N GLU A 90 -6.05 -0.89 15.71
CA GLU A 90 -5.59 0.35 16.33
C GLU A 90 -5.25 1.38 15.26
N ALA A 91 -4.50 1.00 14.22
CA ALA A 91 -4.20 1.86 13.08
C ALA A 91 -5.49 2.34 12.39
N ILE A 92 -6.44 1.42 12.16
CA ILE A 92 -7.73 1.75 11.54
C ILE A 92 -8.52 2.70 12.45
N ALA A 93 -8.58 2.47 13.76
CA ALA A 93 -9.28 3.35 14.70
C ALA A 93 -8.68 4.77 14.73
N ALA A 94 -7.35 4.88 14.61
CA ALA A 94 -6.66 6.17 14.52
C ALA A 94 -6.98 6.92 13.23
N LEU A 95 -7.14 6.21 12.11
CA LEU A 95 -7.38 6.80 10.78
C LEU A 95 -8.85 7.09 10.48
N ARG A 96 -9.78 6.30 11.03
CA ARG A 96 -11.20 6.40 10.67
C ARG A 96 -11.89 7.63 11.23
N SER A 97 -12.87 8.13 10.48
CA SER A 97 -13.94 9.06 10.89
C SER A 97 -15.31 8.37 10.71
N SER A 98 -16.38 9.06 10.99
CA SER A 98 -17.75 8.57 10.70
C SER A 98 -18.04 8.43 9.20
N MET A 99 -17.24 9.06 8.35
CA MET A 99 -17.39 9.04 6.88
C MET A 99 -16.44 8.06 6.19
N THR A 100 -15.56 7.39 6.93
CA THR A 100 -14.59 6.46 6.36
C THR A 100 -15.25 5.18 5.87
N ILE A 101 -15.01 4.81 4.62
CA ILE A 101 -15.41 3.51 4.05
C ILE A 101 -14.22 2.56 4.12
N ILE A 102 -14.44 1.36 4.66
CA ILE A 102 -13.41 0.31 4.73
C ILE A 102 -13.82 -0.81 3.80
N TYR A 103 -12.95 -1.17 2.84
CA TYR A 103 -13.12 -2.34 1.98
C TYR A 103 -12.15 -3.42 2.42
N GLU A 104 -12.67 -4.63 2.61
CA GLU A 104 -11.92 -5.77 3.16
C GLU A 104 -12.41 -7.10 2.57
N PRO A 105 -11.57 -8.16 2.49
CA PRO A 105 -12.04 -9.48 2.08
C PRO A 105 -12.97 -10.08 3.13
N GLN A 106 -13.79 -11.04 2.72
CA GLN A 106 -14.73 -11.74 3.62
C GLN A 106 -14.03 -12.33 4.85
N SER A 107 -12.76 -12.75 4.73
CA SER A 107 -11.97 -13.29 5.83
C SER A 107 -11.73 -12.27 6.95
N VAL A 108 -11.46 -10.99 6.61
CA VAL A 108 -11.30 -9.89 7.57
C VAL A 108 -12.65 -9.48 8.13
N TYR A 109 -13.67 -9.35 7.28
CA TYR A 109 -15.04 -9.04 7.71
C TYR A 109 -15.56 -10.02 8.77
N ASN A 110 -15.30 -11.31 8.60
CA ASN A 110 -15.70 -12.34 9.58
C ASN A 110 -15.01 -12.18 10.95
N LEU A 111 -13.84 -11.53 11.00
CA LEU A 111 -13.11 -11.27 12.25
C LEU A 111 -13.55 -9.99 12.95
N TRP A 112 -14.08 -9.01 12.20
CA TRP A 112 -14.27 -7.66 12.75
C TRP A 112 -15.61 -7.00 12.43
N THR A 113 -16.28 -7.32 11.32
CA THR A 113 -17.62 -6.85 10.91
C THR A 113 -17.81 -5.32 10.90
N ASN A 114 -16.76 -4.54 10.58
CA ASN A 114 -16.81 -3.06 10.57
C ASN A 114 -16.56 -2.43 9.20
N GLY A 115 -16.27 -3.23 8.18
CA GLY A 115 -16.06 -2.80 6.80
C GLY A 115 -17.16 -3.29 5.87
N LEU A 116 -16.90 -3.15 4.59
CA LEU A 116 -17.68 -3.72 3.49
C LEU A 116 -16.88 -4.86 2.86
N ALA A 117 -17.42 -6.05 2.93
CA ALA A 117 -16.79 -7.20 2.30
C ALA A 117 -16.82 -7.05 0.78
N ILE A 118 -15.65 -7.23 0.15
CA ILE A 118 -15.46 -7.27 -1.29
C ILE A 118 -14.61 -8.49 -1.63
N ASN A 119 -15.02 -9.29 -2.60
CA ASN A 119 -14.39 -10.56 -2.94
C ASN A 119 -13.69 -10.51 -4.28
N ASN A 120 -12.79 -11.48 -4.54
CA ASN A 120 -12.12 -11.59 -5.82
C ASN A 120 -13.10 -11.54 -6.99
N GLY A 121 -12.91 -10.60 -7.91
CA GLY A 121 -13.76 -10.35 -9.06
C GLY A 121 -14.78 -9.22 -8.90
N ASP A 122 -15.12 -8.85 -7.66
CA ASP A 122 -16.04 -7.75 -7.38
C ASP A 122 -15.44 -6.39 -7.78
N SER A 123 -16.31 -5.47 -8.18
CA SER A 123 -15.94 -4.09 -8.51
C SER A 123 -16.95 -3.12 -7.92
N VAL A 124 -16.46 -1.99 -7.43
CA VAL A 124 -17.26 -0.93 -6.82
C VAL A 124 -16.88 0.43 -7.43
N ASN A 125 -17.86 1.21 -7.85
CA ASN A 125 -17.68 2.64 -8.12
C ASN A 125 -17.85 3.38 -6.78
N VAL A 126 -16.74 3.83 -6.19
CA VAL A 126 -16.76 4.58 -4.92
C VAL A 126 -17.25 6.00 -5.18
N THR A 127 -16.77 6.61 -6.27
CA THR A 127 -17.26 7.87 -6.85
C THR A 127 -17.17 7.77 -8.38
N ASP A 128 -17.55 8.82 -9.10
CA ASP A 128 -17.39 8.85 -10.56
C ASP A 128 -15.93 8.74 -11.00
N ASP A 129 -14.99 9.25 -10.20
CA ASP A 129 -13.55 9.24 -10.50
C ASP A 129 -12.78 8.12 -9.80
N ILE A 130 -13.40 7.40 -8.85
CA ILE A 130 -12.74 6.36 -8.05
C ILE A 130 -13.45 5.02 -8.21
N GLN A 131 -12.74 4.06 -8.77
CA GLN A 131 -13.21 2.67 -8.89
C GLN A 131 -12.25 1.74 -8.16
N LEU A 132 -12.79 0.74 -7.49
CA LEU A 132 -12.07 -0.33 -6.81
C LEU A 132 -12.49 -1.68 -7.38
N LYS A 133 -11.51 -2.49 -7.76
CA LYS A 133 -11.73 -3.89 -8.15
C LYS A 133 -10.88 -4.78 -7.26
N ALA A 134 -11.49 -5.76 -6.60
CA ALA A 134 -10.79 -6.81 -5.90
C ALA A 134 -10.34 -7.90 -6.89
N VAL A 135 -9.09 -8.31 -6.79
CA VAL A 135 -8.49 -9.37 -7.62
C VAL A 135 -7.84 -10.43 -6.74
N PRO A 136 -7.62 -11.65 -7.24
CA PRO A 136 -7.00 -12.70 -6.45
C PRO A 136 -5.60 -12.35 -5.94
N ALA A 137 -5.29 -12.75 -4.70
CA ALA A 137 -3.97 -12.76 -4.11
C ALA A 137 -3.80 -14.10 -3.38
N TYR A 138 -2.80 -14.91 -3.78
CA TYR A 138 -2.57 -16.23 -3.19
C TYR A 138 -1.20 -16.81 -3.55
N ASN A 139 -0.80 -17.85 -2.84
CA ASN A 139 0.43 -18.59 -3.11
C ASN A 139 0.14 -19.87 -3.92
N THR A 140 1.05 -20.19 -4.84
CA THR A 140 0.98 -21.34 -5.76
C THR A 140 2.07 -22.38 -5.51
N THR A 141 3.14 -22.03 -4.80
CA THR A 141 4.24 -22.93 -4.49
C THR A 141 3.79 -23.99 -3.47
N ALA A 142 4.01 -25.27 -3.81
CA ALA A 142 3.66 -26.40 -2.94
C ALA A 142 4.24 -26.23 -1.53
N GLY A 143 3.39 -26.34 -0.52
CA GLY A 143 3.74 -26.15 0.89
C GLY A 143 3.74 -24.68 1.35
N ARG A 144 3.35 -23.72 0.51
CA ARG A 144 3.21 -22.30 0.87
C ARG A 144 1.79 -21.77 0.74
N GLU A 145 0.89 -22.54 0.16
CA GLU A 145 -0.52 -22.16 -0.05
C GLU A 145 -1.24 -21.86 1.27
N GLN A 146 -0.80 -22.47 2.39
CA GLN A 146 -1.37 -22.21 3.70
C GLN A 146 -1.16 -20.77 4.19
N PHE A 147 -0.11 -20.07 3.73
CA PHE A 147 0.10 -18.67 4.09
C PHE A 147 -0.97 -17.78 3.46
N HIS A 148 -1.22 -17.98 2.15
CA HIS A 148 -2.21 -17.22 1.37
C HIS A 148 -2.98 -18.18 0.47
N PRO A 149 -4.03 -18.83 1.00
CA PRO A 149 -4.85 -19.77 0.22
C PRO A 149 -5.68 -19.04 -0.83
N LYS A 150 -5.84 -19.67 -2.00
CA LYS A 150 -6.63 -19.12 -3.10
C LYS A 150 -8.07 -18.80 -2.68
N GLY A 151 -8.54 -17.60 -3.00
CA GLY A 151 -9.90 -17.13 -2.76
C GLY A 151 -10.15 -16.54 -1.37
N ARG A 152 -9.13 -16.47 -0.49
CA ARG A 152 -9.26 -15.86 0.84
C ARG A 152 -8.92 -14.38 0.86
N ASP A 153 -7.84 -13.99 0.18
CA ASP A 153 -7.20 -12.69 0.25
C ASP A 153 -7.43 -11.90 -1.04
N ASN A 154 -7.36 -10.57 -0.95
CA ASN A 154 -7.50 -9.67 -2.09
C ASN A 154 -6.18 -8.96 -2.42
N GLY A 155 -5.86 -8.84 -3.71
CA GLY A 155 -5.23 -7.67 -4.25
C GLY A 155 -6.28 -6.66 -4.71
N TYR A 156 -5.86 -5.44 -5.03
CA TYR A 156 -6.76 -4.40 -5.51
C TYR A 156 -6.24 -3.71 -6.77
N ILE A 157 -7.14 -3.42 -7.71
CA ILE A 157 -6.92 -2.42 -8.75
C ILE A 157 -7.73 -1.19 -8.34
N LEU A 158 -7.01 -0.13 -7.94
CA LEU A 158 -7.58 1.18 -7.66
C LEU A 158 -7.43 2.04 -8.91
N THR A 159 -8.54 2.50 -9.48
CA THR A 159 -8.55 3.40 -10.62
C THR A 159 -8.97 4.79 -10.15
N LEU A 160 -8.10 5.77 -10.36
CA LEU A 160 -8.26 7.16 -9.98
C LEU A 160 -8.26 8.03 -11.23
N ASP A 161 -9.43 8.45 -11.70
CA ASP A 161 -9.59 9.23 -12.93
C ASP A 161 -8.70 8.68 -14.08
N GLY A 162 -8.82 7.37 -14.32
CA GLY A 162 -8.08 6.64 -15.36
C GLY A 162 -6.66 6.18 -15.01
N LEU A 163 -6.02 6.69 -13.96
CA LEU A 163 -4.76 6.16 -13.43
C LEU A 163 -5.02 4.85 -12.70
N ARG A 164 -4.41 3.75 -13.16
CA ARG A 164 -4.64 2.40 -12.63
C ARG A 164 -3.49 1.93 -11.76
N ILE A 165 -3.77 1.70 -10.48
CA ILE A 165 -2.80 1.29 -9.46
C ILE A 165 -3.15 -0.15 -9.04
N TYR A 166 -2.23 -1.09 -9.23
CA TYR A 166 -2.35 -2.45 -8.75
C TYR A 166 -1.59 -2.63 -7.43
N ILE A 167 -2.31 -3.00 -6.40
CA ILE A 167 -1.78 -3.33 -5.06
C ILE A 167 -1.99 -4.82 -4.90
N ALA A 168 -0.91 -5.59 -4.98
CA ALA A 168 -1.01 -7.04 -5.10
C ALA A 168 -1.48 -7.74 -3.81
N GLY A 169 -1.28 -7.11 -2.63
CA GLY A 169 -1.37 -7.84 -1.36
C GLY A 169 -0.28 -8.90 -1.27
N ASP A 170 -0.45 -9.88 -0.42
CA ASP A 170 0.47 -10.99 -0.31
C ASP A 170 0.10 -12.10 -1.29
N THR A 171 0.96 -12.31 -2.27
CA THR A 171 0.74 -13.25 -3.37
C THR A 171 2.05 -13.71 -3.97
N GLU A 172 2.04 -14.85 -4.65
CA GLU A 172 3.05 -15.22 -5.63
C GLU A 172 2.66 -14.74 -7.05
N ASP A 173 3.45 -15.10 -8.08
CA ASP A 173 3.23 -14.75 -9.47
C ASP A 173 2.11 -15.59 -10.10
N ILE A 174 0.88 -15.28 -9.77
CA ILE A 174 -0.32 -16.02 -10.17
C ILE A 174 -0.73 -15.77 -11.63
N PRO A 175 -1.39 -16.76 -12.30
CA PRO A 175 -1.80 -16.63 -13.71
C PRO A 175 -2.71 -15.42 -13.99
N GLU A 176 -3.60 -15.10 -13.06
CA GLU A 176 -4.57 -14.00 -13.18
C GLU A 176 -3.90 -12.62 -13.34
N MET A 177 -2.61 -12.50 -13.05
CA MET A 177 -1.84 -11.26 -13.30
C MET A 177 -1.77 -10.90 -14.80
N ALA A 178 -1.94 -11.86 -15.70
CA ALA A 178 -2.02 -11.62 -17.15
C ALA A 178 -3.34 -10.94 -17.58
N GLU A 179 -4.37 -10.98 -16.72
CA GLU A 179 -5.73 -10.51 -17.01
C GLU A 179 -6.04 -9.15 -16.37
N LEU A 180 -5.08 -8.51 -15.69
CA LEU A 180 -5.30 -7.23 -15.00
C LEU A 180 -5.58 -6.06 -15.95
N GLY A 181 -5.22 -6.20 -17.24
CA GLY A 181 -5.25 -5.12 -18.22
C GLY A 181 -4.10 -4.12 -18.00
N PRO A 182 -4.13 -2.95 -18.65
CA PRO A 182 -3.07 -1.94 -18.49
C PRO A 182 -2.96 -1.46 -17.06
N ILE A 183 -1.74 -1.45 -16.50
CA ILE A 183 -1.43 -0.96 -15.15
C ILE A 183 -0.40 0.17 -15.25
N ASP A 184 -0.68 1.30 -14.61
CA ASP A 184 0.24 2.43 -14.56
C ASP A 184 1.26 2.26 -13.44
N VAL A 185 0.79 1.88 -12.24
CA VAL A 185 1.62 1.68 -11.04
C VAL A 185 1.31 0.32 -10.43
N ALA A 186 2.32 -0.47 -10.12
CA ALA A 186 2.15 -1.75 -9.44
C ALA A 186 2.98 -1.81 -8.15
N PHE A 187 2.37 -2.33 -7.09
CA PHE A 187 3.01 -2.72 -5.84
C PHE A 187 3.05 -4.25 -5.77
N LEU A 188 4.25 -4.84 -5.83
CA LEU A 188 4.45 -6.29 -5.82
C LEU A 188 5.30 -6.72 -4.62
N PRO A 189 4.87 -7.72 -3.83
CA PRO A 189 5.58 -8.16 -2.63
C PRO A 189 6.77 -9.07 -2.99
N CYS A 190 7.81 -9.08 -2.13
CA CYS A 190 8.99 -9.89 -2.35
C CYS A 190 9.62 -10.36 -1.03
N ASN A 191 8.95 -11.25 -0.30
CA ASN A 191 9.41 -11.75 1.00
C ASN A 191 9.18 -13.25 1.16
N GLN A 192 10.23 -14.05 1.05
CA GLN A 192 10.13 -15.49 1.25
C GLN A 192 10.05 -15.85 2.74
N PRO A 193 9.31 -16.90 3.11
CA PRO A 193 8.55 -17.85 2.27
C PRO A 193 7.10 -17.40 1.96
N TYR A 194 6.72 -16.19 2.32
CA TYR A 194 5.33 -15.73 2.37
C TYR A 194 4.80 -15.25 1.02
N THR A 195 5.65 -14.62 0.22
CA THR A 195 5.30 -14.03 -1.07
C THR A 195 6.33 -14.40 -2.16
N MET A 196 6.55 -13.56 -3.16
CA MET A 196 7.44 -13.84 -4.28
C MET A 196 8.92 -13.87 -3.91
N THR A 197 9.70 -14.70 -4.62
CA THR A 197 11.14 -14.49 -4.77
C THR A 197 11.42 -13.29 -5.70
N PRO A 198 12.65 -12.72 -5.73
CA PRO A 198 12.99 -11.70 -6.73
C PRO A 198 12.73 -12.15 -8.17
N GLU A 199 12.95 -13.43 -8.50
CA GLU A 199 12.70 -14.00 -9.83
C GLU A 199 11.21 -14.10 -10.16
N GLN A 200 10.39 -14.52 -9.20
CA GLN A 200 8.92 -14.53 -9.35
C GLN A 200 8.39 -13.12 -9.53
N LEU A 201 8.87 -12.14 -8.74
CA LEU A 201 8.48 -10.74 -8.88
C LEU A 201 8.84 -10.19 -10.28
N VAL A 202 10.04 -10.49 -10.77
CA VAL A 202 10.46 -10.11 -12.13
C VAL A 202 9.56 -10.73 -13.19
N LYS A 203 9.17 -12.01 -13.04
CA LYS A 203 8.23 -12.67 -13.93
C LYS A 203 6.86 -12.02 -13.87
N ALA A 204 6.33 -11.75 -12.69
CA ALA A 204 5.07 -11.03 -12.49
C ALA A 204 5.11 -9.64 -13.16
N ALA A 205 6.17 -8.87 -12.92
CA ALA A 205 6.35 -7.54 -13.52
C ALA A 205 6.40 -7.60 -15.06
N LYS A 206 7.07 -8.60 -15.65
CA LYS A 206 7.09 -8.80 -17.11
C LYS A 206 5.73 -9.23 -17.68
N THR A 207 4.91 -9.92 -16.89
CA THR A 207 3.54 -10.31 -17.25
C THR A 207 2.61 -9.10 -17.23
N ILE A 208 2.62 -8.33 -16.14
CA ILE A 208 1.77 -7.16 -15.92
C ILE A 208 2.20 -5.98 -16.79
N ARG A 209 3.51 -5.77 -16.96
CA ARG A 209 4.14 -4.64 -17.65
C ARG A 209 3.65 -3.27 -17.16
N PRO A 210 3.73 -2.99 -15.85
CA PRO A 210 3.34 -1.69 -15.33
C PRO A 210 4.32 -0.62 -15.84
N LYS A 211 3.88 0.65 -15.92
CA LYS A 211 4.80 1.76 -16.23
C LYS A 211 5.78 1.99 -15.09
N VAL A 212 5.29 1.91 -13.83
CA VAL A 212 6.08 2.07 -12.61
C VAL A 212 5.86 0.86 -11.70
N LEU A 213 6.94 0.31 -11.16
CA LEU A 213 6.93 -0.80 -10.22
C LEU A 213 7.54 -0.38 -8.89
N PHE A 214 6.80 -0.59 -7.83
CA PHE A 214 7.29 -0.52 -6.45
C PHE A 214 7.37 -1.94 -5.88
N PRO A 215 8.56 -2.54 -5.76
CA PRO A 215 8.74 -3.69 -4.89
C PRO A 215 8.45 -3.27 -3.45
N TYR A 216 7.55 -3.98 -2.76
CA TYR A 216 7.20 -3.68 -1.37
C TYR A 216 7.16 -4.96 -0.55
N HIS A 217 6.88 -4.92 0.75
CA HIS A 217 6.84 -6.10 1.61
C HIS A 217 8.09 -7.00 1.44
N TYR A 218 9.29 -6.41 1.38
CA TYR A 218 10.49 -7.19 1.03
C TYR A 218 11.43 -7.46 2.22
N SER A 219 11.16 -6.90 3.42
CA SER A 219 11.95 -7.12 4.64
C SER A 219 13.47 -7.08 4.37
N ASP A 220 14.17 -8.19 4.61
CA ASP A 220 15.62 -8.31 4.39
C ASP A 220 15.99 -8.89 3.01
N THR A 221 15.00 -9.07 2.12
CA THR A 221 15.26 -9.52 0.75
C THR A 221 16.18 -8.53 0.02
N PRO A 222 17.24 -8.97 -0.67
CA PRO A 222 18.13 -8.09 -1.42
C PRO A 222 17.43 -7.55 -2.67
N ILE A 223 16.48 -6.65 -2.47
CA ILE A 223 15.53 -6.18 -3.47
C ILE A 223 16.16 -5.45 -4.66
N GLY A 224 17.40 -4.95 -4.54
CA GLY A 224 18.15 -4.37 -5.64
C GLY A 224 18.35 -5.31 -6.83
N LYS A 225 18.28 -6.63 -6.61
CA LYS A 225 18.33 -7.65 -7.67
C LYS A 225 17.18 -7.49 -8.68
N VAL A 226 15.99 -7.06 -8.21
CA VAL A 226 14.82 -6.83 -9.09
C VAL A 226 15.10 -5.73 -10.11
N SER A 227 15.69 -4.60 -9.68
CA SER A 227 16.06 -3.51 -10.59
C SER A 227 17.08 -3.95 -11.62
N LEU A 228 18.06 -4.77 -11.24
CA LEU A 228 19.06 -5.32 -12.17
C LEU A 228 18.42 -6.24 -13.21
N LEU A 229 17.54 -7.15 -12.79
CA LEU A 229 16.89 -8.14 -13.67
C LEU A 229 15.82 -7.52 -14.58
N LEU A 230 15.29 -6.34 -14.24
CA LEU A 230 14.35 -5.57 -15.06
C LEU A 230 15.05 -4.48 -15.89
N GLY A 231 16.38 -4.38 -15.84
CA GLY A 231 17.14 -3.47 -16.67
C GLY A 231 16.79 -3.63 -18.16
N GLY A 232 16.46 -2.52 -18.86
CA GLY A 232 16.07 -2.54 -20.27
C GLY A 232 14.65 -3.03 -20.56
N SER A 233 13.82 -3.35 -19.55
CA SER A 233 12.43 -3.80 -19.76
C SER A 233 11.47 -2.65 -20.09
N GLY A 234 11.86 -1.40 -19.87
CA GLY A 234 10.98 -0.23 -20.00
C GLY A 234 10.13 0.05 -18.74
N ILE A 235 10.25 -0.77 -17.69
CA ILE A 235 9.56 -0.59 -16.42
C ILE A 235 10.42 0.32 -15.51
N ASP A 236 9.84 1.42 -15.00
CA ASP A 236 10.48 2.28 -14.01
C ASP A 236 10.39 1.61 -12.62
N VAL A 237 11.49 1.00 -12.16
CA VAL A 237 11.54 0.31 -10.86
C VAL A 237 11.95 1.28 -9.76
N ARG A 238 11.05 1.54 -8.81
CA ARG A 238 11.25 2.46 -7.70
C ARG A 238 11.32 1.73 -6.38
N ILE A 239 12.53 1.49 -5.88
CA ILE A 239 12.72 0.94 -4.53
C ILE A 239 12.51 2.07 -3.51
N ARG A 240 11.70 1.81 -2.49
CA ARG A 240 11.46 2.71 -1.36
C ARG A 240 11.94 2.03 -0.09
N ASP A 241 12.27 2.83 0.90
CA ASP A 241 12.60 2.30 2.23
C ASP A 241 11.29 2.07 2.99
N TYR A 242 11.00 0.81 3.28
CA TYR A 242 9.83 0.38 4.06
C TYR A 242 10.22 -0.05 5.48
N LYS A 243 11.44 0.30 5.93
CA LYS A 243 11.99 -0.08 7.25
C LYS A 243 11.81 1.03 8.26
#